data_2dd7bfd73062912485ec11fcff54f374
#
_entry.id   2dd7bfd73062912485ec11fcff54f374
#
_cell.length_a   1.000
_cell.length_b   1.000
_cell.length_c   1.000
_cell.angle_alpha   90.00
_cell.angle_beta   90.00
_cell.angle_gamma   90.00
#
_symmetry.space_group_name_H-M   'P 1'
#
loop_
_entity.id
_entity.type
_entity.pdbx_description
1 polymer ?
#
loop_
_entity_poly.entity_id
_entity_poly.type
_entity_poly.pdbx_seq_one_letter_code
_entity_poly.pdbx_strand_id
1 'polypeptide(L)'
;MWRDDEFTSKNNIYVLNEAMKVVGKIEDLAPGERIYSVRYAGSRAYMVTFKNVDPLFVIDLKNPQAPKVLGQLKIPGYSDYLQPYDENHIIGFGKDAVEASTKKGSGFDAGPTAYYQGMKLALFDVSDVAHPKELFKESIGDRGTHSELLNNHKALLFSKEKNLLAFPVTVMEVKDKSSSGTPEDAAKYGEFTFQGAYVYGLDLQKGFQLRGRITHLSDEDLQKAGRQWYSSDRNVERLLFIGDTLYTASPDMLKANDLSTLTEIGSLKLPPWTPRQ
;
A
#
# COMPACT_ATOMS: atom_id res chain seq x y z
N MET A 1 -18.34 26.05 -17.43
CA MET A 1 -17.63 26.21 -16.16
C MET A 1 -18.52 25.60 -15.09
N TRP A 2 -18.36 24.29 -14.84
CA TRP A 2 -19.23 23.49 -13.97
C TRP A 2 -18.48 23.26 -12.67
N ARG A 3 -18.60 24.13 -11.72
CA ARG A 3 -18.18 23.96 -10.33
C ARG A 3 -19.35 24.34 -9.45
N ASP A 4 -20.36 23.50 -9.43
CA ASP A 4 -21.38 23.54 -8.41
C ASP A 4 -20.96 22.66 -7.25
N ASP A 5 -21.12 23.13 -6.01
CA ASP A 5 -20.87 22.38 -4.79
C ASP A 5 -21.62 21.04 -4.71
N GLU A 6 -22.65 20.86 -5.53
CA GLU A 6 -23.43 19.62 -5.71
C GLU A 6 -22.58 18.43 -6.25
N PHE A 7 -21.47 18.68 -6.93
CA PHE A 7 -20.61 17.62 -7.49
C PHE A 7 -19.34 17.36 -6.66
N THR A 8 -19.23 17.96 -5.49
CA THR A 8 -18.13 17.68 -4.57
C THR A 8 -18.33 16.28 -3.94
N SER A 9 -17.32 15.40 -4.07
CA SER A 9 -17.36 14.08 -3.43
C SER A 9 -17.48 14.22 -1.92
N LYS A 10 -18.30 13.38 -1.28
CA LYS A 10 -18.55 13.35 0.15
C LYS A 10 -18.33 11.93 0.66
N ASN A 11 -17.69 11.80 1.81
CA ASN A 11 -17.44 10.52 2.43
C ASN A 11 -18.34 10.37 3.66
N ASN A 12 -19.03 9.25 3.75
CA ASN A 12 -20.02 9.01 4.79
C ASN A 12 -19.81 7.64 5.43
N ILE A 13 -20.16 7.54 6.70
CA ILE A 13 -20.21 6.28 7.45
C ILE A 13 -21.63 6.13 7.99
N TYR A 14 -22.23 4.97 7.75
CA TYR A 14 -23.53 4.62 8.26
C TYR A 14 -23.42 3.36 9.11
N VAL A 15 -23.99 3.40 10.31
CA VAL A 15 -24.13 2.25 11.19
C VAL A 15 -25.55 1.72 11.07
N LEU A 16 -25.68 0.44 10.75
CA LEU A 16 -26.95 -0.25 10.54
C LEU A 16 -27.19 -1.25 11.69
N ASN A 17 -28.42 -1.41 12.09
CA ASN A 17 -28.80 -2.51 12.97
C ASN A 17 -29.11 -3.79 12.17
N GLU A 18 -29.46 -4.88 12.86
CA GLU A 18 -29.78 -6.18 12.24
C GLU A 18 -30.98 -6.11 11.28
N ALA A 19 -31.88 -5.16 11.46
CA ALA A 19 -33.01 -4.90 10.56
C ALA A 19 -32.62 -3.98 9.37
N MET A 20 -31.32 -3.75 9.12
CA MET A 20 -30.78 -2.89 8.06
C MET A 20 -31.27 -1.43 8.15
N LYS A 21 -31.64 -0.96 9.34
CA LYS A 21 -31.98 0.44 9.57
C LYS A 21 -30.78 1.22 10.06
N VAL A 22 -30.58 2.42 9.52
CA VAL A 22 -29.53 3.34 9.97
C VAL A 22 -29.84 3.76 11.42
N VAL A 23 -28.90 3.50 12.32
CA VAL A 23 -28.97 3.86 13.74
C VAL A 23 -27.96 4.95 14.12
N GLY A 24 -26.91 5.15 13.31
CA GLY A 24 -25.96 6.22 13.50
C GLY A 24 -25.24 6.55 12.18
N LYS A 25 -24.69 7.75 12.10
CA LYS A 25 -23.98 8.20 10.89
C LYS A 25 -22.94 9.29 11.18
N ILE A 26 -21.94 9.34 10.31
CA ILE A 26 -21.03 10.49 10.11
C ILE A 26 -21.16 10.85 8.63
N GLU A 27 -21.47 12.09 8.33
CA GLU A 27 -21.62 12.57 6.95
C GLU A 27 -20.64 13.70 6.67
N ASP A 28 -20.41 13.97 5.38
CA ASP A 28 -19.58 15.07 4.89
C ASP A 28 -18.12 15.04 5.40
N LEU A 29 -17.55 13.84 5.61
CA LEU A 29 -16.17 13.70 6.02
C LEU A 29 -15.24 13.97 4.82
N ALA A 30 -14.24 14.84 5.01
CA ALA A 30 -13.25 15.22 3.99
C ALA A 30 -13.89 15.55 2.62
N PRO A 31 -14.68 16.62 2.49
CA PRO A 31 -15.33 16.98 1.23
C PRO A 31 -14.31 17.21 0.11
N GLY A 32 -14.57 16.66 -1.08
CA GLY A 32 -13.69 16.75 -2.25
C GLY A 32 -12.58 15.71 -2.28
N GLU A 33 -12.48 14.84 -1.27
CA GLU A 33 -11.57 13.70 -1.23
C GLU A 33 -12.30 12.40 -1.56
N ARG A 34 -11.54 11.33 -1.89
CA ARG A 34 -12.08 9.99 -2.15
C ARG A 34 -11.56 9.03 -1.11
N ILE A 35 -12.38 8.05 -0.69
CA ILE A 35 -11.94 6.95 0.17
C ILE A 35 -11.00 6.04 -0.62
N TYR A 36 -9.84 5.75 -0.07
CA TYR A 36 -8.85 4.79 -0.58
C TYR A 36 -8.90 3.48 0.19
N SER A 37 -8.96 3.55 1.51
CA SER A 37 -9.12 2.34 2.32
C SER A 37 -9.90 2.60 3.60
N VAL A 38 -10.55 1.54 4.09
CA VAL A 38 -11.21 1.50 5.38
C VAL A 38 -10.85 0.19 6.08
N ARG A 39 -10.49 0.27 7.35
CA ARG A 39 -10.24 -0.90 8.18
C ARG A 39 -11.02 -0.84 9.47
N TYR A 40 -11.86 -1.83 9.72
CA TYR A 40 -12.53 -2.02 11.00
C TYR A 40 -11.64 -2.86 11.92
N ALA A 41 -11.47 -2.43 13.16
CA ALA A 41 -10.71 -3.11 14.20
C ALA A 41 -11.43 -2.95 15.55
N GLY A 42 -12.19 -3.97 15.95
CA GLY A 42 -13.01 -3.93 17.15
C GLY A 42 -14.05 -2.79 17.08
N SER A 43 -14.03 -1.90 18.05
CA SER A 43 -14.93 -0.74 18.15
C SER A 43 -14.40 0.52 17.44
N ARG A 44 -13.36 0.39 16.62
CA ARG A 44 -12.78 1.49 15.85
C ARG A 44 -12.85 1.20 14.35
N ALA A 45 -12.88 2.26 13.55
CA ALA A 45 -12.59 2.21 12.14
C ALA A 45 -11.46 3.21 11.84
N TYR A 46 -10.65 2.84 10.87
CA TYR A 46 -9.57 3.67 10.31
C TYR A 46 -9.90 3.90 8.85
N MET A 47 -9.96 5.15 8.44
CA MET A 47 -10.32 5.51 7.06
C MET A 47 -9.26 6.43 6.48
N VAL A 48 -8.80 6.09 5.29
CA VAL A 48 -7.90 6.91 4.50
C VAL A 48 -8.69 7.52 3.36
N THR A 49 -8.65 8.83 3.26
CA THR A 49 -9.15 9.57 2.10
C THR A 49 -7.99 10.26 1.42
N PHE A 50 -8.12 10.69 0.18
CA PHE A 50 -7.05 11.36 -0.56
C PHE A 50 -7.59 12.31 -1.62
N LYS A 51 -6.92 13.45 -1.72
CA LYS A 51 -6.96 14.35 -2.87
C LYS A 51 -5.54 14.79 -3.24
N ASN A 52 -4.80 15.37 -2.32
CA ASN A 52 -3.41 15.79 -2.48
C ASN A 52 -2.55 15.34 -1.28
N VAL A 53 -3.11 15.32 -0.09
CA VAL A 53 -2.49 14.89 1.16
C VAL A 53 -3.47 13.96 1.87
N ASP A 54 -2.98 12.88 2.44
CA ASP A 54 -3.77 11.82 3.07
C ASP A 54 -4.15 12.17 4.51
N PRO A 55 -5.41 12.34 4.86
CA PRO A 55 -5.83 12.16 6.23
C PRO A 55 -6.14 10.69 6.52
N LEU A 56 -5.44 10.12 7.51
CA LEU A 56 -5.86 8.92 8.23
C LEU A 56 -6.80 9.35 9.35
N PHE A 57 -8.07 8.99 9.27
CA PHE A 57 -9.06 9.24 10.32
C PHE A 57 -9.16 8.05 11.27
N VAL A 58 -9.20 8.34 12.56
CA VAL A 58 -9.53 7.39 13.63
C VAL A 58 -10.97 7.64 14.05
N ILE A 59 -11.83 6.62 13.94
CA ILE A 59 -13.27 6.72 14.13
C ILE A 59 -13.71 5.79 15.24
N ASP A 60 -14.48 6.32 16.20
CA ASP A 60 -15.10 5.56 17.28
C ASP A 60 -16.46 5.03 16.83
N LEU A 61 -16.63 3.72 16.93
CA LEU A 61 -17.88 3.00 16.67
C LEU A 61 -18.44 2.32 17.93
N LYS A 62 -17.86 2.62 19.12
CA LYS A 62 -18.26 1.99 20.40
C LYS A 62 -19.74 2.24 20.72
N ASN A 63 -20.23 3.44 20.42
CA ASN A 63 -21.65 3.73 20.48
C ASN A 63 -22.22 3.77 19.05
N PRO A 64 -22.97 2.74 18.61
CA PRO A 64 -23.50 2.67 17.26
C PRO A 64 -24.43 3.83 16.89
N GLN A 65 -25.12 4.45 17.88
CA GLN A 65 -26.02 5.57 17.65
C GLN A 65 -25.29 6.91 17.54
N ALA A 66 -24.04 6.99 17.99
CA ALA A 66 -23.25 8.21 17.98
C ALA A 66 -21.79 7.94 17.57
N PRO A 67 -21.56 7.46 16.34
CA PRO A 67 -20.21 7.32 15.82
C PRO A 67 -19.55 8.70 15.69
N LYS A 68 -18.23 8.78 15.94
CA LYS A 68 -17.52 10.06 15.88
C LYS A 68 -16.07 9.92 15.44
N VAL A 69 -15.52 10.95 14.79
CA VAL A 69 -14.10 11.07 14.53
C VAL A 69 -13.38 11.41 15.83
N LEU A 70 -12.38 10.62 16.19
CA LEU A 70 -11.55 10.84 17.38
C LEU A 70 -10.31 11.68 17.07
N GLY A 71 -9.74 11.51 15.90
CA GLY A 71 -8.56 12.23 15.46
C GLY A 71 -8.25 11.98 13.99
N GLN A 72 -7.30 12.73 13.48
CA GLN A 72 -6.80 12.59 12.10
C GLN A 72 -5.30 12.86 12.04
N LEU A 73 -4.64 12.20 11.11
CA LEU A 73 -3.23 12.42 10.77
C LEU A 73 -3.13 12.72 9.27
N LYS A 74 -2.52 13.85 8.91
CA LYS A 74 -2.24 14.20 7.51
C LYS A 74 -0.79 13.88 7.18
N ILE A 75 -0.58 13.07 6.15
CA ILE A 75 0.74 12.63 5.69
C ILE A 75 0.81 12.67 4.16
N PRO A 76 2.00 12.86 3.55
CA PRO A 76 2.16 12.74 2.10
C PRO A 76 1.90 11.32 1.60
N GLY A 77 1.29 11.20 0.43
CA GLY A 77 0.92 9.92 -0.17
C GLY A 77 -0.39 9.36 0.39
N TYR A 78 -0.67 8.08 0.15
CA TYR A 78 -1.91 7.43 0.61
C TYR A 78 -1.70 5.94 0.91
N SER A 79 -2.66 5.34 1.62
CA SER A 79 -2.68 3.92 1.92
C SER A 79 -3.89 3.25 1.27
N ASP A 80 -3.64 2.35 0.31
CA ASP A 80 -4.67 1.52 -0.34
C ASP A 80 -5.15 0.39 0.58
N TYR A 81 -4.29 -0.02 1.51
CA TYR A 81 -4.59 -1.09 2.45
C TYR A 81 -4.03 -0.78 3.85
N LEU A 82 -4.83 -1.11 4.87
CA LEU A 82 -4.48 -0.96 6.28
C LEU A 82 -4.49 -2.33 6.96
N GLN A 83 -3.36 -2.73 7.57
CA GLN A 83 -3.20 -3.96 8.35
C GLN A 83 -3.02 -3.60 9.82
N PRO A 84 -3.94 -4.00 10.72
CA PRO A 84 -3.68 -3.89 12.15
C PRO A 84 -2.46 -4.71 12.55
N TYR A 85 -1.54 -4.07 13.26
CA TYR A 85 -0.38 -4.74 13.86
C TYR A 85 -0.71 -5.19 15.29
N ASP A 86 -1.34 -4.30 16.06
CA ASP A 86 -1.92 -4.54 17.37
C ASP A 86 -3.00 -3.48 17.67
N GLU A 87 -3.43 -3.39 18.94
CA GLU A 87 -4.49 -2.45 19.36
C GLU A 87 -4.11 -0.98 19.16
N ASN A 88 -2.81 -0.68 19.17
CA ASN A 88 -2.27 0.69 19.12
C ASN A 88 -1.48 1.00 17.85
N HIS A 89 -1.26 0.02 16.97
CA HIS A 89 -0.46 0.22 15.77
C HIS A 89 -1.12 -0.33 14.53
N ILE A 90 -0.99 0.41 13.42
CA ILE A 90 -1.52 0.04 12.10
C ILE A 90 -0.42 0.20 11.07
N ILE A 91 -0.33 -0.76 10.16
CA ILE A 91 0.56 -0.70 8.99
C ILE A 91 -0.28 -0.25 7.79
N GLY A 92 0.14 0.83 7.14
CA GLY A 92 -0.41 1.30 5.88
C GLY A 92 0.45 0.88 4.70
N PHE A 93 -0.19 0.43 3.62
CA PHE A 93 0.45 0.10 2.35
C PHE A 93 -0.19 0.93 1.25
N GLY A 94 0.61 1.63 0.47
CA GLY A 94 0.10 2.51 -0.58
C GLY A 94 1.19 3.08 -1.46
N LYS A 95 1.02 4.34 -1.83
CA LYS A 95 1.96 5.08 -2.67
C LYS A 95 2.47 6.31 -1.94
N ASP A 96 3.74 6.60 -2.15
CA ASP A 96 4.27 7.92 -1.82
C ASP A 96 3.80 8.94 -2.88
N ALA A 97 3.71 10.21 -2.53
CA ALA A 97 3.32 11.27 -3.46
C ALA A 97 4.17 12.52 -3.24
N VAL A 98 4.52 13.16 -4.34
CA VAL A 98 5.19 14.46 -4.35
C VAL A 98 4.26 15.48 -4.99
N GLU A 99 3.98 16.55 -4.29
CA GLU A 99 3.27 17.69 -4.84
C GLU A 99 4.22 18.54 -5.69
N ALA A 100 3.86 18.75 -6.94
CA ALA A 100 4.57 19.66 -7.80
C ALA A 100 3.68 20.84 -8.22
N SER A 101 4.14 22.05 -7.96
CA SER A 101 3.46 23.26 -8.41
C SER A 101 3.67 23.41 -9.92
N THR A 102 2.61 23.32 -10.70
CA THR A 102 2.67 23.70 -12.12
C THR A 102 3.00 25.17 -12.24
N LYS A 103 4.04 25.51 -13.03
CA LYS A 103 4.39 26.91 -13.30
C LYS A 103 3.16 27.65 -13.83
N LYS A 104 2.83 28.79 -13.23
CA LYS A 104 1.85 29.76 -13.76
C LYS A 104 2.25 30.14 -15.20
N GLY A 105 1.56 29.61 -16.19
CA GLY A 105 1.89 29.90 -17.59
C GLY A 105 0.83 29.55 -18.63
N SER A 106 -0.09 28.69 -18.32
CA SER A 106 -1.25 28.40 -19.19
C SER A 106 -2.52 28.73 -18.41
N GLY A 107 -3.23 29.77 -18.75
CA GLY A 107 -4.41 30.40 -18.16
C GLY A 107 -5.50 29.57 -17.45
N PHE A 108 -5.17 28.37 -16.99
CA PHE A 108 -5.96 27.55 -16.09
C PHE A 108 -5.14 27.35 -14.82
N ASP A 109 -5.63 27.88 -13.71
CA ASP A 109 -5.10 27.63 -12.37
C ASP A 109 -5.44 26.18 -11.96
N ALA A 110 -4.74 25.22 -12.58
CA ALA A 110 -4.74 23.85 -12.14
C ALA A 110 -3.88 23.83 -10.88
N GLY A 111 -4.49 23.68 -9.69
CA GLY A 111 -3.80 23.59 -8.41
C GLY A 111 -2.67 22.55 -8.43
N PRO A 112 -1.92 22.37 -7.32
CA PRO A 112 -0.78 21.46 -7.28
C PRO A 112 -1.19 20.05 -7.75
N THR A 113 -0.38 19.47 -8.64
CA THR A 113 -0.58 18.11 -9.14
C THR A 113 0.24 17.17 -8.28
N ALA A 114 -0.38 16.14 -7.71
CA ALA A 114 0.32 15.08 -6.98
C ALA A 114 0.84 14.02 -7.96
N TYR A 115 2.14 13.76 -7.93
CA TYR A 115 2.78 12.67 -8.67
C TYR A 115 3.03 11.50 -7.73
N TYR A 116 2.37 10.37 -7.99
CA TYR A 116 2.59 9.14 -7.24
C TYR A 116 3.97 8.58 -7.55
N GLN A 117 4.69 8.23 -6.50
CA GLN A 117 6.04 7.69 -6.54
C GLN A 117 6.03 6.17 -6.30
N GLY A 118 7.06 5.65 -5.65
CA GLY A 118 7.19 4.25 -5.27
C GLY A 118 6.11 3.76 -4.30
N MET A 119 6.20 2.49 -3.96
CA MET A 119 5.34 1.92 -2.92
C MET A 119 5.78 2.42 -1.55
N LYS A 120 4.81 2.80 -0.71
CA LYS A 120 5.02 3.25 0.66
C LYS A 120 4.49 2.22 1.66
N LEU A 121 5.30 1.92 2.67
CA LEU A 121 4.90 1.29 3.91
C LEU A 121 4.98 2.34 5.01
N ALA A 122 3.97 2.41 5.86
CA ALA A 122 3.98 3.31 7.01
C ALA A 122 3.49 2.58 8.26
N LEU A 123 4.12 2.81 9.40
CA LEU A 123 3.66 2.35 10.70
C LEU A 123 3.07 3.53 11.46
N PHE A 124 1.80 3.43 11.83
CA PHE A 124 1.08 4.44 12.59
C PHE A 124 0.90 4.02 14.03
N ASP A 125 1.19 4.93 14.96
CA ASP A 125 0.78 4.86 16.36
C ASP A 125 -0.59 5.54 16.52
N VAL A 126 -1.56 4.80 16.97
CA VAL A 126 -2.93 5.23 17.24
C VAL A 126 -3.31 5.02 18.72
N SER A 127 -2.31 4.95 19.61
CA SER A 127 -2.51 4.85 21.07
C SER A 127 -3.16 6.13 21.62
N ASP A 128 -2.67 7.30 21.21
CA ASP A 128 -3.38 8.56 21.37
C ASP A 128 -4.25 8.81 20.13
N VAL A 129 -5.52 8.43 20.24
CA VAL A 129 -6.48 8.50 19.13
C VAL A 129 -6.76 9.93 18.66
N ALA A 130 -6.54 10.94 19.52
CA ALA A 130 -6.71 12.34 19.15
C ALA A 130 -5.52 12.88 18.34
N HIS A 131 -4.34 12.30 18.54
CA HIS A 131 -3.09 12.71 17.92
C HIS A 131 -2.32 11.50 17.35
N PRO A 132 -2.87 10.79 16.35
CA PRO A 132 -2.18 9.68 15.72
C PRO A 132 -0.89 10.16 15.05
N LYS A 133 0.13 9.28 14.98
CA LYS A 133 1.46 9.61 14.46
C LYS A 133 1.95 8.56 13.48
N GLU A 134 2.69 8.97 12.45
CA GLU A 134 3.53 8.09 11.66
C GLU A 134 4.85 7.88 12.42
N LEU A 135 5.12 6.65 12.86
CA LEU A 135 6.36 6.30 13.55
C LEU A 135 7.49 6.05 12.57
N PHE A 136 7.22 5.28 11.52
CA PHE A 136 8.19 4.88 10.52
C PHE A 136 7.55 4.85 9.13
N LYS A 137 8.38 5.18 8.15
CA LYS A 137 8.05 5.07 6.72
C LYS A 137 9.18 4.36 5.99
N GLU A 138 8.81 3.48 5.06
CA GLU A 138 9.69 2.85 4.10
C GLU A 138 9.14 3.08 2.69
N SER A 139 10.01 3.45 1.77
CA SER A 139 9.66 3.66 0.35
C SER A 139 10.43 2.69 -0.54
N ILE A 140 9.72 1.99 -1.42
CA ILE A 140 10.26 0.98 -2.31
C ILE A 140 10.16 1.48 -3.74
N GLY A 141 11.31 1.62 -4.40
CA GLY A 141 11.40 2.05 -5.79
C GLY A 141 10.87 3.45 -6.04
N ASP A 142 10.66 3.76 -7.30
CA ASP A 142 10.18 5.05 -7.77
C ASP A 142 8.85 4.91 -8.53
N ARG A 143 8.43 5.97 -9.21
CA ARG A 143 7.21 6.01 -10.02
C ARG A 143 7.18 4.86 -11.04
N GLY A 144 6.08 4.11 -11.01
CA GLY A 144 5.91 2.87 -11.78
C GLY A 144 6.00 1.61 -10.91
N THR A 145 6.64 1.66 -9.74
CA THR A 145 6.62 0.54 -8.78
C THR A 145 5.20 0.18 -8.40
N HIS A 146 4.89 -1.12 -8.40
CA HIS A 146 3.55 -1.62 -8.11
C HIS A 146 3.60 -2.93 -7.32
N SER A 147 2.57 -3.16 -6.51
CA SER A 147 2.35 -4.42 -5.80
C SER A 147 0.89 -4.84 -5.93
N GLU A 148 0.67 -6.14 -6.14
CA GLU A 148 -0.66 -6.76 -6.09
C GLU A 148 -1.38 -6.45 -4.77
N LEU A 149 -0.63 -6.32 -3.66
CA LEU A 149 -1.16 -5.99 -2.35
C LEU A 149 -2.03 -4.72 -2.35
N LEU A 150 -1.71 -3.73 -3.17
CA LEU A 150 -2.44 -2.45 -3.21
C LEU A 150 -3.90 -2.61 -3.70
N ASN A 151 -4.17 -3.69 -4.44
CA ASN A 151 -5.51 -4.00 -4.98
C ASN A 151 -6.11 -5.28 -4.39
N ASN A 152 -5.28 -6.13 -3.77
CA ASN A 152 -5.66 -7.44 -3.30
C ASN A 152 -4.93 -7.81 -2.01
N HIS A 153 -5.58 -7.60 -0.87
CA HIS A 153 -5.01 -7.87 0.46
C HIS A 153 -4.53 -9.32 0.66
N LYS A 154 -5.01 -10.28 -0.13
CA LYS A 154 -4.54 -11.69 -0.09
C LYS A 154 -3.09 -11.85 -0.57
N ALA A 155 -2.51 -10.82 -1.17
CA ALA A 155 -1.09 -10.80 -1.52
C ALA A 155 -0.18 -10.46 -0.34
N LEU A 156 -0.74 -10.00 0.81
CA LEU A 156 0.01 -9.79 2.03
C LEU A 156 0.15 -11.08 2.82
N LEU A 157 1.36 -11.44 3.16
CA LEU A 157 1.68 -12.40 4.20
C LEU A 157 2.12 -11.66 5.45
N PHE A 158 1.31 -11.75 6.51
CA PHE A 158 1.62 -11.09 7.79
C PHE A 158 1.47 -12.06 8.96
N SER A 159 2.50 -12.13 9.80
CA SER A 159 2.49 -12.83 11.09
C SER A 159 3.29 -12.04 12.11
N LYS A 160 2.59 -11.47 13.09
CA LYS A 160 3.24 -10.76 14.22
C LYS A 160 4.11 -11.71 15.03
N GLU A 161 3.64 -12.94 15.28
CA GLU A 161 4.34 -13.96 16.05
C GLU A 161 5.71 -14.31 15.44
N LYS A 162 5.77 -14.47 14.11
CA LYS A 162 7.02 -14.78 13.39
C LYS A 162 7.80 -13.51 13.00
N ASN A 163 7.34 -12.35 13.40
CA ASN A 163 7.87 -11.06 12.94
C ASN A 163 8.06 -11.04 11.42
N LEU A 164 7.02 -11.41 10.69
CA LEU A 164 7.04 -11.61 9.25
C LEU A 164 6.03 -10.70 8.58
N LEU A 165 6.50 -9.91 7.63
CA LEU A 165 5.74 -9.08 6.72
C LEU A 165 6.30 -9.31 5.32
N ALA A 166 5.52 -9.89 4.41
CA ALA A 166 6.01 -10.16 3.07
C ALA A 166 4.90 -9.98 2.02
N PHE A 167 5.28 -9.51 0.84
CA PHE A 167 4.35 -9.23 -0.26
C PHE A 167 5.09 -9.22 -1.61
N PRO A 168 4.42 -9.51 -2.72
CA PRO A 168 4.99 -9.40 -4.06
C PRO A 168 5.08 -7.93 -4.49
N VAL A 169 6.13 -7.57 -5.20
CA VAL A 169 6.33 -6.21 -5.72
C VAL A 169 7.09 -6.25 -7.05
N THR A 170 6.68 -5.38 -7.98
CA THR A 170 7.44 -5.01 -9.17
C THR A 170 8.05 -3.64 -8.94
N VAL A 171 9.37 -3.58 -8.94
CA VAL A 171 10.14 -2.37 -8.60
C VAL A 171 10.60 -1.69 -9.89
N MET A 172 10.34 -0.40 -9.94
CA MET A 172 10.81 0.51 -10.98
C MET A 172 11.70 1.57 -10.32
N GLU A 173 12.88 1.84 -10.89
CA GLU A 173 13.83 2.80 -10.32
C GLU A 173 14.30 3.79 -11.38
N VAL A 174 14.36 5.07 -11.02
CA VAL A 174 14.90 6.14 -11.87
C VAL A 174 16.42 6.11 -11.75
N LYS A 175 17.14 5.85 -12.87
CA LYS A 175 18.61 5.76 -12.89
C LYS A 175 19.30 7.08 -12.54
N ASP A 176 18.81 8.16 -13.14
CA ASP A 176 19.40 9.48 -12.97
C ASP A 176 18.47 10.34 -12.09
N LYS A 177 18.53 10.13 -10.77
CA LYS A 177 17.82 10.96 -9.82
C LYS A 177 18.50 12.32 -9.73
N SER A 178 17.91 13.34 -10.38
CA SER A 178 18.37 14.70 -10.12
C SER A 178 17.86 15.13 -8.73
N SER A 179 18.71 15.81 -7.97
CA SER A 179 18.36 16.34 -6.65
C SER A 179 17.51 17.61 -6.72
N SER A 180 17.05 18.00 -7.89
CA SER A 180 16.42 19.30 -8.12
C SER A 180 14.98 19.37 -7.63
N GLY A 181 14.30 18.24 -7.40
CA GLY A 181 12.93 18.21 -6.90
C GLY A 181 11.91 18.91 -7.83
N THR A 182 12.20 18.98 -9.12
CA THR A 182 11.32 19.64 -10.10
C THR A 182 10.10 18.78 -10.41
N PRO A 183 8.99 19.40 -10.90
CA PRO A 183 7.84 18.65 -11.40
C PRO A 183 8.18 17.64 -12.48
N GLU A 184 9.14 17.98 -13.35
CA GLU A 184 9.64 17.11 -14.41
C GLU A 184 10.32 15.85 -13.85
N ASP A 185 11.08 16.00 -12.73
CA ASP A 185 11.71 14.87 -12.05
C ASP A 185 10.67 13.98 -11.35
N ALA A 186 9.69 14.58 -10.69
CA ALA A 186 8.59 13.85 -10.06
C ALA A 186 7.72 13.08 -11.07
N ALA A 187 7.67 13.54 -12.33
CA ALA A 187 6.92 12.89 -13.41
C ALA A 187 7.64 11.71 -14.06
N LYS A 188 8.96 11.55 -13.86
CA LYS A 188 9.75 10.48 -14.48
C LYS A 188 9.31 9.11 -13.99
N TYR A 189 9.11 8.18 -14.92
CA TYR A 189 8.91 6.77 -14.61
C TYR A 189 10.25 6.07 -14.42
N GLY A 190 10.31 5.18 -13.42
CA GLY A 190 11.44 4.30 -13.23
C GLY A 190 11.56 3.25 -14.34
N GLU A 191 12.73 2.67 -14.47
CA GLU A 191 13.00 1.48 -15.27
C GLU A 191 12.83 0.23 -14.40
N PHE A 192 12.46 -0.90 -15.00
CA PHE A 192 12.29 -2.17 -14.30
C PHE A 192 13.62 -2.65 -13.70
N THR A 193 13.62 -2.98 -12.41
CA THR A 193 14.82 -3.46 -11.70
C THR A 193 14.59 -4.76 -10.94
N PHE A 194 13.36 -5.06 -10.53
CA PHE A 194 13.08 -6.27 -9.76
C PHE A 194 11.59 -6.64 -9.82
N GLN A 195 11.31 -7.93 -9.82
CA GLN A 195 10.00 -8.49 -9.51
C GLN A 195 10.18 -9.72 -8.61
N GLY A 196 9.39 -9.78 -7.53
CA GLY A 196 9.45 -10.88 -6.56
C GLY A 196 8.86 -10.49 -5.23
N ALA A 197 9.16 -11.28 -4.21
CA ALA A 197 8.76 -11.04 -2.84
C ALA A 197 9.76 -10.16 -2.10
N TYR A 198 9.29 -9.14 -1.40
CA TYR A 198 10.02 -8.45 -0.34
C TYR A 198 9.62 -9.05 1.00
N VAL A 199 10.60 -9.34 1.85
CA VAL A 199 10.42 -9.96 3.16
C VAL A 199 11.00 -9.05 4.23
N TYR A 200 10.14 -8.57 5.13
CA TYR A 200 10.50 -7.67 6.22
C TYR A 200 10.24 -8.32 7.58
N GLY A 201 11.01 -7.91 8.58
CA GLY A 201 10.60 -7.85 9.98
C GLY A 201 10.10 -6.45 10.32
N LEU A 202 9.30 -6.32 11.37
CA LEU A 202 8.81 -5.04 11.87
C LEU A 202 9.11 -4.93 13.37
N ASP A 203 9.86 -3.89 13.73
CA ASP A 203 10.22 -3.55 15.10
C ASP A 203 9.62 -2.17 15.45
N LEU A 204 8.96 -2.05 16.61
CA LEU A 204 8.31 -0.80 17.01
C LEU A 204 9.32 0.32 17.37
N GLN A 205 10.61 0.00 17.50
CA GLN A 205 11.67 0.98 17.79
C GLN A 205 12.56 1.26 16.57
N LYS A 206 12.66 0.32 15.62
CA LYS A 206 13.56 0.39 14.46
C LYS A 206 12.81 0.47 13.12
N GLY A 207 11.49 0.29 13.13
CA GLY A 207 10.66 0.30 11.94
C GLY A 207 10.78 -0.97 11.09
N PHE A 208 10.65 -0.81 9.79
CA PHE A 208 10.70 -1.89 8.81
C PHE A 208 12.15 -2.34 8.59
N GLN A 209 12.42 -3.64 8.77
CA GLN A 209 13.74 -4.23 8.60
C GLN A 209 13.70 -5.19 7.41
N LEU A 210 14.23 -4.78 6.26
CA LEU A 210 14.30 -5.67 5.08
C LEU A 210 15.20 -6.87 5.40
N ARG A 211 14.61 -8.06 5.43
CA ARG A 211 15.33 -9.33 5.64
C ARG A 211 15.92 -9.88 4.34
N GLY A 212 15.23 -9.64 3.23
CA GLY A 212 15.70 -10.04 1.91
C GLY A 212 14.59 -10.04 0.86
N ARG A 213 14.95 -10.51 -0.32
CA ARG A 213 14.08 -10.55 -1.50
C ARG A 213 14.18 -11.92 -2.17
N ILE A 214 13.06 -12.41 -2.70
CA ILE A 214 12.99 -13.69 -3.41
C ILE A 214 12.36 -13.43 -4.77
N THR A 215 13.06 -13.80 -5.86
CA THR A 215 12.54 -13.72 -7.22
C THR A 215 12.47 -15.11 -7.87
N HIS A 216 11.53 -15.27 -8.80
CA HIS A 216 11.48 -16.43 -9.69
C HIS A 216 12.07 -16.13 -11.07
N LEU A 217 12.33 -14.85 -11.36
CA LEU A 217 12.95 -14.44 -12.62
C LEU A 217 14.42 -14.92 -12.68
N SER A 218 14.80 -15.43 -13.82
CA SER A 218 16.20 -15.73 -14.17
C SER A 218 16.90 -14.50 -14.75
N ASP A 219 18.22 -14.57 -14.89
CA ASP A 219 19.01 -13.54 -15.58
C ASP A 219 18.54 -13.33 -17.01
N GLU A 220 18.08 -14.40 -17.68
CA GLU A 220 17.53 -14.32 -19.04
C GLU A 220 16.20 -13.55 -19.06
N ASP A 221 15.33 -13.75 -18.04
CA ASP A 221 14.09 -13.00 -17.90
C ASP A 221 14.36 -11.52 -17.68
N LEU A 222 15.35 -11.20 -16.84
CA LEU A 222 15.80 -9.82 -16.58
C LEU A 222 16.36 -9.15 -17.83
N GLN A 223 17.12 -9.88 -18.65
CA GLN A 223 17.62 -9.37 -19.93
C GLN A 223 16.47 -9.10 -20.93
N LYS A 224 15.47 -9.99 -20.99
CA LYS A 224 14.28 -9.83 -21.85
C LYS A 224 13.40 -8.66 -21.40
N ALA A 225 13.29 -8.42 -20.11
CA ALA A 225 12.53 -7.30 -19.56
C ALA A 225 13.07 -5.94 -20.05
N GLY A 226 14.39 -5.81 -20.20
CA GLY A 226 15.03 -4.56 -20.58
C GLY A 226 14.72 -3.44 -19.57
N ARG A 227 14.18 -2.31 -20.06
CA ARG A 227 13.87 -1.14 -19.22
C ARG A 227 12.38 -1.02 -18.86
N GLN A 228 11.54 -1.82 -19.49
CA GLN A 228 10.09 -1.73 -19.33
C GLN A 228 9.58 -2.76 -18.33
N TRP A 229 8.33 -2.55 -17.87
CA TRP A 229 7.67 -3.55 -17.08
C TRP A 229 7.54 -4.87 -17.85
N TYR A 230 7.89 -5.96 -17.19
CA TYR A 230 7.92 -7.30 -17.79
C TYR A 230 6.85 -8.18 -17.16
N SER A 231 5.89 -8.62 -17.97
CA SER A 231 4.91 -9.61 -17.56
C SER A 231 5.45 -11.00 -17.88
N SER A 232 5.56 -11.84 -16.86
CA SER A 232 6.06 -13.21 -16.96
C SER A 232 5.24 -14.13 -16.07
N ASP A 233 5.03 -15.38 -16.51
CA ASP A 233 4.45 -16.43 -15.67
C ASP A 233 5.31 -16.77 -14.44
N ARG A 234 6.52 -16.21 -14.36
CA ARG A 234 7.41 -16.27 -13.20
C ARG A 234 7.26 -15.10 -12.24
N ASN A 235 6.36 -14.16 -12.49
CA ASN A 235 6.10 -13.09 -11.56
C ASN A 235 5.47 -13.65 -10.28
N VAL A 236 6.13 -13.41 -9.14
CA VAL A 236 5.62 -13.83 -7.83
C VAL A 236 4.31 -13.09 -7.54
N GLU A 237 3.27 -13.83 -7.23
CA GLU A 237 1.93 -13.29 -6.96
C GLU A 237 1.47 -13.56 -5.53
N ARG A 238 1.92 -14.65 -4.94
CA ARG A 238 1.46 -15.11 -3.62
C ARG A 238 2.60 -15.62 -2.75
N LEU A 239 2.40 -15.46 -1.45
CA LEU A 239 3.30 -15.97 -0.43
C LEU A 239 2.51 -16.67 0.67
N LEU A 240 3.10 -17.71 1.24
CA LEU A 240 2.61 -18.36 2.45
C LEU A 240 3.77 -19.00 3.22
N PHE A 241 3.58 -19.32 4.49
CA PHE A 241 4.54 -20.13 5.23
C PHE A 241 3.87 -21.36 5.84
N ILE A 242 4.65 -22.44 5.97
CA ILE A 242 4.28 -23.66 6.69
C ILE A 242 5.46 -24.03 7.57
N GLY A 243 5.26 -24.04 8.89
CA GLY A 243 6.36 -24.21 9.85
C GLY A 243 7.40 -23.11 9.68
N ASP A 244 8.62 -23.50 9.33
CA ASP A 244 9.76 -22.60 9.13
C ASP A 244 10.17 -22.49 7.64
N THR A 245 9.24 -22.80 6.74
CA THR A 245 9.43 -22.67 5.30
C THR A 245 8.53 -21.60 4.74
N LEU A 246 9.13 -20.63 4.03
CA LEU A 246 8.44 -19.61 3.25
C LEU A 246 8.28 -20.09 1.81
N TYR A 247 7.06 -20.11 1.32
CA TYR A 247 6.75 -20.43 -0.07
C TYR A 247 6.38 -19.17 -0.82
N THR A 248 6.93 -19.02 -2.01
CA THR A 248 6.55 -18.01 -3.00
C THR A 248 6.00 -18.71 -4.23
N ALA A 249 4.89 -18.21 -4.75
CA ALA A 249 4.19 -18.81 -5.89
C ALA A 249 4.05 -17.81 -7.03
N SER A 250 4.35 -18.29 -8.23
CA SER A 250 4.03 -17.69 -9.52
C SER A 250 3.19 -18.65 -10.36
N PRO A 251 2.60 -18.23 -11.49
CA PRO A 251 1.84 -19.13 -12.36
C PRO A 251 2.60 -20.38 -12.79
N ASP A 252 3.92 -20.31 -12.99
CA ASP A 252 4.72 -21.44 -13.50
C ASP A 252 5.60 -22.11 -12.44
N MET A 253 5.72 -21.54 -11.23
CA MET A 253 6.71 -22.02 -10.25
C MET A 253 6.27 -21.84 -8.80
N LEU A 254 6.65 -22.79 -7.96
CA LEU A 254 6.65 -22.68 -6.50
C LEU A 254 8.09 -22.78 -5.99
N LYS A 255 8.54 -21.84 -5.18
CA LYS A 255 9.81 -21.91 -4.45
C LYS A 255 9.58 -22.07 -2.97
N ALA A 256 10.42 -22.87 -2.32
CA ALA A 256 10.50 -23.04 -0.88
C ALA A 256 11.84 -22.46 -0.38
N ASN A 257 11.76 -21.58 0.60
CA ASN A 257 12.91 -20.95 1.21
C ASN A 257 12.88 -21.15 2.73
N ASP A 258 14.02 -21.30 3.37
CA ASP A 258 14.12 -21.25 4.82
C ASP A 258 13.62 -19.88 5.33
N LEU A 259 12.71 -19.87 6.28
CA LEU A 259 12.06 -18.64 6.73
C LEU A 259 13.02 -17.69 7.45
N SER A 260 14.07 -18.22 8.07
CA SER A 260 15.03 -17.43 8.84
C SER A 260 16.13 -16.81 7.98
N THR A 261 16.67 -17.59 7.05
CA THR A 261 17.81 -17.20 6.20
C THR A 261 17.42 -16.74 4.80
N LEU A 262 16.19 -17.05 4.37
CA LEU A 262 15.64 -16.90 3.02
C LEU A 262 16.42 -17.70 1.96
N THR A 263 17.27 -18.64 2.38
CA THR A 263 17.98 -19.54 1.47
C THR A 263 16.99 -20.49 0.79
N GLU A 264 17.10 -20.65 -0.52
CA GLU A 264 16.27 -21.59 -1.28
C GLU A 264 16.55 -23.04 -0.84
N ILE A 265 15.48 -23.74 -0.44
CA ILE A 265 15.49 -25.16 -0.09
C ILE A 265 15.20 -26.02 -1.33
N GLY A 266 14.34 -25.52 -2.20
CA GLY A 266 13.94 -26.19 -3.42
C GLY A 266 12.92 -25.41 -4.21
N SER A 267 12.67 -25.86 -5.43
CA SER A 267 11.68 -25.29 -6.32
C SER A 267 10.95 -26.36 -7.11
N LEU A 268 9.71 -26.08 -7.48
CA LEU A 268 8.85 -26.96 -8.28
C LEU A 268 8.29 -26.16 -9.45
N LYS A 269 8.55 -26.62 -10.65
CA LYS A 269 7.91 -26.09 -11.86
C LYS A 269 6.46 -26.59 -11.90
N LEU A 270 5.52 -25.68 -12.08
CA LEU A 270 4.10 -26.01 -12.19
C LEU A 270 3.75 -26.32 -13.66
N PRO A 271 2.77 -27.21 -13.91
CA PRO A 271 2.25 -27.43 -15.26
C PRO A 271 1.57 -26.15 -15.77
N PRO A 272 1.58 -25.91 -17.09
CA PRO A 272 0.85 -24.79 -17.66
C PRO A 272 -0.62 -24.82 -17.23
N TRP A 273 -1.15 -23.67 -16.82
CA TRP A 273 -2.56 -23.59 -16.46
C TRP A 273 -3.42 -23.81 -17.71
N THR A 274 -4.23 -24.85 -17.69
CA THR A 274 -5.23 -25.11 -18.73
C THR A 274 -6.61 -24.79 -18.16
N PRO A 275 -7.41 -23.90 -18.80
CA PRO A 275 -8.78 -23.68 -18.37
C PRO A 275 -9.53 -25.02 -18.33
N ARG A 276 -10.24 -25.31 -17.23
CA ARG A 276 -11.19 -26.44 -17.23
C ARG A 276 -12.28 -26.11 -18.24
N GLN A 277 -12.43 -27.02 -19.23
CA GLN A 277 -13.55 -26.99 -20.17
C GLN A 277 -14.88 -27.17 -19.46
#